data_88e55ba39c98f9dcd351f7f606a5f6f7
#
_entry.id   88e55ba39c98f9dcd351f7f606a5f6f7
#
_cell.length_a   1.000
_cell.length_b   1.000
_cell.length_c   1.000
_cell.angle_alpha   90.00
_cell.angle_beta   90.00
_cell.angle_gamma   90.00
#
_symmetry.space_group_name_H-M   'P 1'
#
loop_
_entity.id
_entity.type
_entity.pdbx_description
1 polymer ?
#
loop_
_entity_poly.entity_id
_entity_poly.type
_entity_poly.pdbx_seq_one_letter_code
_entity_poly.pdbx_strand_id
1 'polypeptide(L)'
;MDVGNRQLPYGFNYERIIIMDNKTMEQVMEKAEVLVEALPYIQRFNRKIIVVKYGGSAMLDEELKQHVIQDVTLLKLVGFKPIIVHGGGKDISKWVEKSGETPEFVNGLRKTDANTMEIAEMVLNRVNKSLVSLVQELGVNAIGISGKDGNLLTVKKKLSDGKDIGYVGEITKVNPKIIFDMLDNDFLPIVCPIGLDENFDTYNINADDAACAIAKAVEAEKLAFLTDTSGVCRDPEDESTLISELTISEARLLIEDGTIKGGMIPKMRSCMDAIEEGVGRVHILDGRVAHCLLLEIFTNKGIGTAILHDNADRYYSG
;
A
#
# COMPACT_ATOMS: atom_id res chain seq x y z
N MET A 1 46.39 23.19 -34.94
CA MET A 1 46.41 23.05 -33.48
C MET A 1 45.30 22.10 -33.13
N ASP A 2 45.69 20.95 -32.74
CA ASP A 2 44.82 19.80 -32.49
C ASP A 2 44.12 19.97 -31.14
N VAL A 3 42.80 20.14 -31.12
CA VAL A 3 42.01 20.26 -29.89
C VAL A 3 41.60 18.89 -29.46
N GLY A 4 42.45 18.31 -28.61
CA GLY A 4 42.30 16.94 -28.11
C GLY A 4 40.95 16.62 -27.56
N ASN A 5 40.44 15.48 -28.01
CA ASN A 5 39.25 14.74 -27.59
C ASN A 5 39.34 14.44 -26.08
N ARG A 6 38.69 15.23 -25.23
CA ARG A 6 38.49 14.89 -23.79
C ARG A 6 37.17 14.13 -23.65
N GLN A 7 37.27 12.82 -23.60
CA GLN A 7 36.18 12.00 -23.10
C GLN A 7 35.92 12.26 -21.60
N LEU A 8 34.79 12.83 -21.26
CA LEU A 8 34.31 12.87 -19.90
C LEU A 8 33.77 11.48 -19.48
N PRO A 9 33.88 11.09 -18.19
CA PRO A 9 33.60 9.71 -17.72
C PRO A 9 32.15 9.26 -17.77
N TYR A 10 31.25 10.05 -18.31
CA TYR A 10 29.85 9.70 -18.53
C TYR A 10 29.52 9.99 -19.99
N GLY A 11 29.70 9.08 -20.88
CA GLY A 11 29.45 9.04 -22.32
C GLY A 11 28.41 9.99 -22.93
N PHE A 12 28.49 11.27 -22.66
CA PHE A 12 27.72 12.30 -23.36
C PHE A 12 28.37 12.59 -24.71
N ASN A 13 27.75 12.06 -25.77
CA ASN A 13 28.13 12.32 -27.14
C ASN A 13 27.58 13.69 -27.58
N TYR A 14 28.39 14.70 -27.70
CA TYR A 14 28.02 16.08 -28.10
C TYR A 14 27.55 16.21 -29.57
N GLU A 15 27.43 15.14 -30.32
CA GLU A 15 27.12 15.21 -31.77
C GLU A 15 25.64 15.08 -32.13
N ARG A 16 24.72 15.37 -31.22
CA ARG A 16 23.30 15.52 -31.58
C ARG A 16 22.77 16.86 -31.13
N ILE A 17 23.01 17.90 -31.92
CA ILE A 17 22.09 19.06 -31.98
C ILE A 17 20.82 18.50 -32.64
N ILE A 18 19.90 17.95 -31.83
CA ILE A 18 18.58 17.60 -32.30
C ILE A 18 17.85 18.94 -32.44
N ILE A 19 17.64 19.39 -33.68
CA ILE A 19 16.65 20.42 -33.97
C ILE A 19 15.31 19.76 -33.69
N MET A 20 14.75 20.01 -32.51
CA MET A 20 13.41 19.56 -32.15
C MET A 20 12.41 20.29 -33.05
N ASP A 21 11.54 19.53 -33.73
CA ASP A 21 10.40 20.13 -34.38
C ASP A 21 9.40 20.66 -33.32
N ASN A 22 8.48 21.55 -33.70
CA ASN A 22 7.54 22.18 -32.78
C ASN A 22 6.72 21.15 -32.01
N LYS A 23 6.31 20.03 -32.63
CA LYS A 23 5.52 18.97 -31.99
C LYS A 23 6.32 18.22 -30.93
N THR A 24 7.59 17.94 -31.18
CA THR A 24 8.50 17.33 -30.21
C THR A 24 8.76 18.28 -29.04
N MET A 25 8.89 19.60 -29.30
CA MET A 25 9.04 20.59 -28.25
C MET A 25 7.79 20.69 -27.36
N GLU A 26 6.59 20.75 -27.95
CA GLU A 26 5.32 20.74 -27.21
C GLU A 26 5.21 19.52 -26.27
N GLN A 27 5.52 18.31 -26.75
CA GLN A 27 5.50 17.10 -25.92
C GLN A 27 6.53 17.14 -24.77
N VAL A 28 7.67 17.77 -24.96
CA VAL A 28 8.69 17.96 -23.90
C VAL A 28 8.21 18.98 -22.88
N MET A 29 7.56 20.06 -23.33
CA MET A 29 6.98 21.08 -22.45
C MET A 29 5.84 20.51 -21.61
N GLU A 30 4.91 19.73 -22.18
CA GLU A 30 3.86 19.03 -21.44
C GLU A 30 4.42 18.15 -20.31
N LYS A 31 5.51 17.40 -20.59
CA LYS A 31 6.16 16.59 -19.54
C LYS A 31 6.75 17.43 -18.41
N ALA A 32 7.31 18.60 -18.74
CA ALA A 32 7.84 19.52 -17.74
C ALA A 32 6.70 20.14 -16.89
N GLU A 33 5.57 20.50 -17.53
CA GLU A 33 4.38 21.02 -16.84
C GLU A 33 3.83 20.02 -15.83
N VAL A 34 3.68 18.74 -16.20
CA VAL A 34 3.25 17.67 -15.28
C VAL A 34 4.15 17.59 -14.04
N LEU A 35 5.47 17.71 -14.19
CA LEU A 35 6.39 17.71 -13.05
C LEU A 35 6.22 18.95 -12.17
N VAL A 36 5.95 20.11 -12.77
CA VAL A 36 5.71 21.38 -12.03
C VAL A 36 4.36 21.30 -11.31
N GLU A 37 3.34 20.72 -11.90
CA GLU A 37 2.04 20.50 -11.26
C GLU A 37 2.12 19.60 -10.02
N ALA A 38 3.07 18.65 -9.97
CA ALA A 38 3.30 17.80 -8.82
C ALA A 38 3.97 18.54 -7.63
N LEU A 39 4.61 19.71 -7.87
CA LEU A 39 5.42 20.40 -6.86
C LEU A 39 4.67 20.76 -5.57
N PRO A 40 3.43 21.29 -5.59
CA PRO A 40 2.68 21.57 -4.35
C PRO A 40 2.44 20.33 -3.50
N TYR A 41 2.18 19.18 -4.13
CA TYR A 41 1.96 17.90 -3.45
C TYR A 41 3.26 17.39 -2.83
N ILE A 42 4.39 17.48 -3.57
CA ILE A 42 5.71 17.12 -3.06
C ILE A 42 6.06 17.97 -1.83
N GLN A 43 5.84 19.29 -1.88
CA GLN A 43 6.09 20.19 -0.75
C GLN A 43 5.20 19.86 0.45
N ARG A 44 3.91 19.61 0.24
CA ARG A 44 2.93 19.32 1.29
C ARG A 44 3.23 18.02 2.03
N PHE A 45 3.62 16.97 1.28
CA PHE A 45 3.79 15.62 1.81
C PHE A 45 5.26 15.23 2.04
N ASN A 46 6.20 16.15 1.83
CA ASN A 46 7.61 15.90 2.11
C ASN A 46 7.82 15.45 3.57
N ARG A 47 8.55 14.37 3.77
CA ARG A 47 8.80 13.68 5.05
C ARG A 47 7.56 13.11 5.75
N LYS A 48 6.38 13.15 5.12
CA LYS A 48 5.18 12.52 5.65
C LYS A 48 5.21 11.01 5.43
N ILE A 49 4.72 10.26 6.43
CA ILE A 49 4.62 8.80 6.34
C ILE A 49 3.37 8.44 5.55
N ILE A 50 3.53 7.54 4.59
CA ILE A 50 2.45 6.93 3.82
C ILE A 50 2.55 5.43 3.97
N VAL A 51 1.49 4.78 4.46
CA VAL A 51 1.38 3.33 4.49
C VAL A 51 0.61 2.86 3.26
N VAL A 52 1.20 1.96 2.51
CA VAL A 52 0.59 1.35 1.31
C VAL A 52 0.32 -0.12 1.61
N LYS A 53 -0.96 -0.46 1.75
CA LYS A 53 -1.37 -1.85 1.79
C LYS A 53 -1.42 -2.40 0.37
N TYR A 54 -0.52 -3.33 0.06
CA TYR A 54 -0.39 -3.95 -1.24
C TYR A 54 -0.89 -5.40 -1.22
N GLY A 55 -1.89 -5.71 -2.04
CA GLY A 55 -2.52 -7.03 -2.05
C GLY A 55 -3.46 -7.22 -3.24
N GLY A 56 -4.23 -8.29 -3.22
CA GLY A 56 -5.22 -8.57 -4.26
C GLY A 56 -4.63 -9.10 -5.57
N SER A 57 -5.33 -8.88 -6.67
CA SER A 57 -4.93 -9.32 -8.01
C SER A 57 -3.68 -8.59 -8.53
N ALA A 58 -3.48 -7.34 -8.13
CA ALA A 58 -2.30 -6.55 -8.49
C ALA A 58 -0.96 -7.21 -8.10
N MET A 59 -0.96 -8.13 -7.12
CA MET A 59 0.23 -8.89 -6.74
C MET A 59 0.55 -10.05 -7.68
N LEU A 60 -0.42 -10.53 -8.46
CA LEU A 60 -0.27 -11.68 -9.36
C LEU A 60 0.14 -11.28 -10.77
N ASP A 61 -0.16 -10.05 -11.16
CA ASP A 61 0.21 -9.47 -12.42
C ASP A 61 1.58 -8.80 -12.31
N GLU A 62 2.55 -9.27 -13.07
CA GLU A 62 3.93 -8.76 -12.97
C GLU A 62 4.05 -7.32 -13.46
N GLU A 63 3.25 -6.88 -14.44
CA GLU A 63 3.25 -5.51 -14.94
C GLU A 63 2.65 -4.56 -13.89
N LEU A 64 1.50 -4.90 -13.33
CA LEU A 64 0.88 -4.11 -12.24
C LEU A 64 1.78 -4.05 -11.00
N LYS A 65 2.46 -5.16 -10.67
CA LYS A 65 3.45 -5.20 -9.60
C LYS A 65 4.57 -4.18 -9.84
N GLN A 66 5.12 -4.14 -11.06
CA GLN A 66 6.15 -3.18 -11.44
C GLN A 66 5.66 -1.74 -11.27
N HIS A 67 4.45 -1.41 -11.72
CA HIS A 67 3.86 -0.07 -11.58
C HIS A 67 3.75 0.35 -10.11
N VAL A 68 3.21 -0.51 -9.24
CA VAL A 68 3.10 -0.20 -7.79
C VAL A 68 4.46 0.03 -7.16
N ILE A 69 5.46 -0.80 -7.49
CA ILE A 69 6.82 -0.66 -6.95
C ILE A 69 7.49 0.61 -7.48
N GLN A 70 7.30 0.96 -8.76
CA GLN A 70 7.76 2.22 -9.33
C GLN A 70 7.13 3.43 -8.62
N ASP A 71 5.81 3.38 -8.38
CA ASP A 71 5.08 4.44 -7.68
C ASP A 71 5.63 4.68 -6.28
N VAL A 72 5.75 3.61 -5.48
CA VAL A 72 6.27 3.72 -4.10
C VAL A 72 7.73 4.17 -4.09
N THR A 73 8.52 3.70 -5.05
CA THR A 73 9.92 4.12 -5.20
C THR A 73 10.02 5.60 -5.55
N LEU A 74 9.19 6.10 -6.48
CA LEU A 74 9.14 7.51 -6.82
C LEU A 74 8.72 8.36 -5.62
N LEU A 75 7.67 7.95 -4.88
CA LEU A 75 7.27 8.63 -3.64
C LEU A 75 8.44 8.78 -2.66
N LYS A 76 9.21 7.70 -2.46
CA LYS A 76 10.41 7.73 -1.61
C LYS A 76 11.44 8.75 -2.12
N LEU A 77 11.75 8.72 -3.42
CA LEU A 77 12.77 9.60 -4.04
C LEU A 77 12.39 11.07 -4.01
N VAL A 78 11.10 11.40 -4.05
CA VAL A 78 10.63 12.81 -3.93
C VAL A 78 10.43 13.26 -2.48
N GLY A 79 10.82 12.43 -1.49
CA GLY A 79 10.94 12.82 -0.09
C GLY A 79 9.82 12.36 0.85
N PHE A 80 8.87 11.53 0.39
CA PHE A 80 7.93 10.85 1.29
C PHE A 80 8.64 9.75 2.08
N LYS A 81 8.00 9.28 3.16
CA LYS A 81 8.42 8.11 3.94
C LYS A 81 7.43 6.95 3.72
N PRO A 82 7.48 6.21 2.59
CA PRO A 82 6.55 5.13 2.33
C PRO A 82 6.90 3.87 3.13
N ILE A 83 5.85 3.16 3.55
CA ILE A 83 5.91 1.83 4.18
C ILE A 83 4.99 0.92 3.37
N ILE A 84 5.46 -0.24 2.93
CA ILE A 84 4.62 -1.25 2.29
C ILE A 84 4.20 -2.28 3.33
N VAL A 85 2.90 -2.56 3.42
CA VAL A 85 2.37 -3.74 4.12
C VAL A 85 1.73 -4.63 3.07
N HIS A 86 2.31 -5.81 2.83
CA HIS A 86 1.84 -6.64 1.72
C HIS A 86 0.99 -7.82 2.19
N GLY A 87 0.12 -8.29 1.31
CA GLY A 87 -0.58 -9.56 1.45
C GLY A 87 0.17 -10.73 0.83
N GLY A 88 -0.53 -11.81 0.54
CA GLY A 88 -0.01 -13.02 -0.10
C GLY A 88 -1.01 -14.18 -0.08
N GLY A 89 -2.28 -13.87 0.16
CA GLY A 89 -3.32 -14.90 0.34
C GLY A 89 -3.43 -15.89 -0.81
N LYS A 90 -3.33 -15.42 -2.07
CA LYS A 90 -3.38 -16.29 -3.26
C LYS A 90 -2.14 -17.18 -3.37
N ASP A 91 -0.96 -16.65 -3.04
CA ASP A 91 0.27 -17.45 -3.00
C ASP A 91 0.23 -18.50 -1.89
N ILE A 92 -0.27 -18.15 -0.70
CA ILE A 92 -0.49 -19.12 0.39
C ILE A 92 -1.43 -20.23 -0.08
N SER A 93 -2.59 -19.91 -0.68
CA SER A 93 -3.53 -20.92 -1.21
C SER A 93 -2.86 -21.87 -2.19
N LYS A 94 -2.10 -21.32 -3.15
CA LYS A 94 -1.36 -22.13 -4.13
C LYS A 94 -0.37 -23.10 -3.47
N TRP A 95 0.30 -22.71 -2.38
CA TRP A 95 1.23 -23.57 -1.70
C TRP A 95 0.56 -24.59 -0.77
N VAL A 96 -0.57 -24.24 -0.13
CA VAL A 96 -1.41 -25.17 0.61
C VAL A 96 -1.95 -26.27 -0.32
N GLU A 97 -2.46 -25.91 -1.51
CA GLU A 97 -2.86 -26.89 -2.53
C GLU A 97 -1.72 -27.80 -2.98
N LYS A 98 -0.50 -27.26 -3.15
CA LYS A 98 0.69 -28.04 -3.48
C LYS A 98 1.13 -29.00 -2.36
N SER A 99 0.81 -28.71 -1.10
CA SER A 99 1.06 -29.64 0.01
C SER A 99 0.03 -30.78 0.07
N GLY A 100 -0.99 -30.74 -0.78
CA GLY A 100 -2.06 -31.74 -0.83
C GLY A 100 -3.28 -31.40 0.04
N GLU A 101 -3.33 -30.17 0.58
CA GLU A 101 -4.43 -29.69 1.40
C GLU A 101 -5.34 -28.72 0.63
N THR A 102 -6.54 -28.46 1.15
CA THR A 102 -7.49 -27.51 0.56
C THR A 102 -7.54 -26.25 1.43
N PRO A 103 -7.33 -25.06 0.86
CA PRO A 103 -7.48 -23.82 1.62
C PRO A 103 -8.91 -23.62 2.12
N GLU A 104 -9.08 -23.40 3.41
CA GLU A 104 -10.37 -23.15 4.04
C GLU A 104 -10.49 -21.70 4.50
N PHE A 105 -11.69 -21.13 4.40
CA PHE A 105 -11.99 -19.77 4.84
C PHE A 105 -13.25 -19.71 5.69
N VAL A 106 -13.23 -18.89 6.73
CA VAL A 106 -14.38 -18.62 7.61
C VAL A 106 -14.56 -17.10 7.66
N ASN A 107 -15.69 -16.60 7.18
CA ASN A 107 -15.98 -15.16 7.11
C ASN A 107 -14.88 -14.34 6.45
N GLY A 108 -14.27 -14.86 5.38
CA GLY A 108 -13.19 -14.19 4.64
C GLY A 108 -11.81 -14.32 5.29
N LEU A 109 -11.70 -14.87 6.50
CA LEU A 109 -10.43 -15.17 7.15
C LEU A 109 -9.97 -16.59 6.82
N ARG A 110 -8.69 -16.79 6.54
CA ARG A 110 -8.11 -18.10 6.29
C ARG A 110 -8.08 -18.90 7.58
N LYS A 111 -8.75 -20.05 7.62
CA LYS A 111 -8.51 -21.03 8.67
C LYS A 111 -7.06 -21.49 8.56
N THR A 112 -6.29 -21.36 9.63
CA THR A 112 -4.85 -21.52 9.62
C THR A 112 -4.44 -22.50 10.71
N ASP A 113 -4.38 -23.78 10.38
CA ASP A 113 -3.81 -24.81 11.27
C ASP A 113 -2.29 -24.70 11.31
N ALA A 114 -1.62 -25.60 12.04
CA ALA A 114 -0.17 -25.53 12.22
C ALA A 114 0.60 -25.67 10.89
N ASN A 115 0.18 -26.58 10.00
CA ASN A 115 0.83 -26.77 8.70
C ASN A 115 0.58 -25.55 7.78
N THR A 116 -0.65 -25.06 7.73
CA THR A 116 -0.98 -23.84 6.97
C THR A 116 -0.22 -22.62 7.51
N MET A 117 0.04 -22.54 8.84
CA MET A 117 0.82 -21.44 9.42
C MET A 117 2.29 -21.47 8.97
N GLU A 118 2.89 -22.65 8.95
CA GLU A 118 4.25 -22.83 8.47
C GLU A 118 4.38 -22.44 6.98
N ILE A 119 3.41 -22.90 6.17
CA ILE A 119 3.35 -22.52 4.75
C ILE A 119 3.15 -21.00 4.60
N ALA A 120 2.25 -20.40 5.38
CA ALA A 120 2.00 -18.96 5.32
C ALA A 120 3.26 -18.15 5.67
N GLU A 121 4.00 -18.54 6.71
CA GLU A 121 5.25 -17.89 7.10
C GLU A 121 6.30 -17.98 5.99
N MET A 122 6.54 -19.16 5.41
CA MET A 122 7.47 -19.33 4.31
C MET A 122 7.09 -18.49 3.09
N VAL A 123 5.83 -18.53 2.70
CA VAL A 123 5.32 -17.85 1.49
C VAL A 123 5.37 -16.34 1.66
N LEU A 124 4.88 -15.82 2.79
CA LEU A 124 4.88 -14.38 3.05
C LEU A 124 6.29 -13.80 3.11
N ASN A 125 7.25 -14.50 3.73
CA ASN A 125 8.65 -14.07 3.75
C ASN A 125 9.27 -14.11 2.34
N ARG A 126 8.92 -15.09 1.51
CA ARG A 126 9.37 -15.14 0.10
C ARG A 126 8.82 -13.94 -0.69
N VAL A 127 7.53 -13.65 -0.57
CA VAL A 127 6.90 -12.49 -1.21
C VAL A 127 7.58 -11.20 -0.74
N ASN A 128 7.77 -11.06 0.57
CA ASN A 128 8.46 -9.93 1.19
C ASN A 128 9.83 -9.67 0.54
N LYS A 129 10.68 -10.69 0.47
CA LYS A 129 12.03 -10.55 -0.12
C LYS A 129 12.01 -10.30 -1.63
N SER A 130 11.01 -10.80 -2.35
CA SER A 130 10.86 -10.47 -3.78
C SER A 130 10.54 -8.98 -3.99
N LEU A 131 9.70 -8.39 -3.15
CA LEU A 131 9.40 -6.96 -3.20
C LEU A 131 10.63 -6.10 -2.85
N VAL A 132 11.42 -6.52 -1.84
CA VAL A 132 12.71 -5.89 -1.51
C VAL A 132 13.61 -5.83 -2.74
N SER A 133 13.76 -6.95 -3.45
CA SER A 133 14.61 -7.01 -4.65
C SER A 133 14.15 -6.04 -5.75
N LEU A 134 12.84 -5.95 -5.99
CA LEU A 134 12.27 -5.04 -6.99
C LEU A 134 12.51 -3.57 -6.65
N VAL A 135 12.37 -3.19 -5.38
CA VAL A 135 12.67 -1.81 -4.94
C VAL A 135 14.15 -1.49 -5.09
N GLN A 136 15.03 -2.44 -4.72
CA GLN A 136 16.48 -2.26 -4.84
C GLN A 136 16.95 -2.19 -6.30
N GLU A 137 16.29 -2.89 -7.21
CA GLU A 137 16.55 -2.79 -8.66
C GLU A 137 16.32 -1.37 -9.18
N LEU A 138 15.42 -0.62 -8.57
CA LEU A 138 15.17 0.80 -8.87
C LEU A 138 16.09 1.77 -8.11
N GLY A 139 17.11 1.27 -7.41
CA GLY A 139 18.13 2.09 -6.75
C GLY A 139 17.73 2.62 -5.37
N VAL A 140 16.67 2.12 -4.76
CA VAL A 140 16.23 2.50 -3.40
C VAL A 140 16.53 1.38 -2.41
N ASN A 141 17.12 1.72 -1.25
CA ASN A 141 17.39 0.77 -0.19
C ASN A 141 16.08 0.36 0.51
N ALA A 142 15.77 -0.92 0.52
CA ALA A 142 14.60 -1.48 1.20
C ALA A 142 14.99 -2.57 2.19
N ILE A 143 14.24 -2.68 3.26
CA ILE A 143 14.36 -3.78 4.23
C ILE A 143 13.00 -4.45 4.39
N GLY A 144 12.97 -5.76 4.18
CA GLY A 144 11.80 -6.58 4.43
C GLY A 144 11.84 -7.19 5.83
N ILE A 145 10.78 -6.96 6.60
CA ILE A 145 10.57 -7.48 7.95
C ILE A 145 9.19 -8.13 8.07
N SER A 146 9.02 -8.87 9.15
CA SER A 146 7.72 -9.37 9.61
C SER A 146 7.32 -8.66 10.90
N GLY A 147 6.09 -8.84 11.34
CA GLY A 147 5.67 -8.35 12.64
C GLY A 147 6.39 -9.00 13.84
N LYS A 148 7.14 -10.09 13.60
CA LYS A 148 8.01 -10.73 14.61
C LYS A 148 9.26 -9.89 14.89
N ASP A 149 9.79 -9.20 13.87
CA ASP A 149 11.04 -8.45 13.98
C ASP A 149 10.87 -7.24 14.88
N GLY A 150 11.74 -7.13 15.87
CA GLY A 150 11.65 -6.07 16.90
C GLY A 150 10.36 -6.08 17.71
N ASN A 151 9.63 -7.20 17.78
CA ASN A 151 8.30 -7.30 18.38
C ASN A 151 7.33 -6.24 17.81
N LEU A 152 7.37 -6.04 16.49
CA LEU A 152 6.57 -5.02 15.82
C LEU A 152 5.07 -5.26 16.02
N LEU A 153 4.58 -6.51 15.85
CA LEU A 153 3.16 -6.86 15.99
C LEU A 153 3.00 -7.94 17.07
N THR A 154 2.42 -7.56 18.21
CA THR A 154 1.95 -8.50 19.23
C THR A 154 0.50 -8.83 18.98
N VAL A 155 0.13 -10.11 19.07
CA VAL A 155 -1.22 -10.58 18.78
C VAL A 155 -1.78 -11.43 19.93
N LYS A 156 -3.08 -11.62 19.89
CA LYS A 156 -3.79 -12.73 20.56
C LYS A 156 -4.50 -13.56 19.49
N LYS A 157 -4.87 -14.78 19.84
CA LYS A 157 -5.65 -15.64 18.96
C LYS A 157 -6.98 -14.98 18.59
N LYS A 158 -7.28 -14.89 17.28
CA LYS A 158 -8.55 -14.36 16.75
C LYS A 158 -9.56 -15.48 16.59
N LEU A 159 -10.77 -15.25 17.08
CA LEU A 159 -11.92 -16.12 16.83
C LEU A 159 -12.79 -15.51 15.73
N SER A 160 -13.45 -16.34 14.93
CA SER A 160 -14.45 -15.91 13.94
C SER A 160 -15.82 -16.38 14.37
N ASP A 161 -16.70 -15.46 14.77
CA ASP A 161 -18.03 -15.76 15.37
C ASP A 161 -17.94 -16.79 16.51
N GLY A 162 -16.94 -16.64 17.39
CA GLY A 162 -16.68 -17.53 18.51
C GLY A 162 -16.05 -18.88 18.13
N LYS A 163 -15.77 -19.12 16.85
CA LYS A 163 -15.11 -20.36 16.38
C LYS A 163 -13.59 -20.18 16.32
N ASP A 164 -12.88 -21.20 16.75
CA ASP A 164 -11.43 -21.29 16.58
C ASP A 164 -11.09 -21.53 15.10
N ILE A 165 -10.32 -20.62 14.53
CA ILE A 165 -9.83 -20.66 13.14
C ILE A 165 -8.33 -20.91 13.06
N GLY A 166 -7.72 -21.41 14.15
CA GLY A 166 -6.31 -21.77 14.24
C GLY A 166 -5.41 -20.60 14.56
N TYR A 167 -4.24 -20.54 13.91
CA TYR A 167 -3.20 -19.52 14.10
C TYR A 167 -3.51 -18.24 13.34
N VAL A 168 -4.67 -17.65 13.59
CA VAL A 168 -5.05 -16.32 13.08
C VAL A 168 -4.95 -15.32 14.22
N GLY A 169 -4.18 -14.25 14.00
CA GLY A 169 -3.88 -13.24 15.01
C GLY A 169 -4.77 -12.01 14.92
N GLU A 170 -5.19 -11.50 16.08
CA GLU A 170 -5.75 -10.17 16.28
C GLU A 170 -4.67 -9.31 16.95
N ILE A 171 -4.31 -8.18 16.35
CA ILE A 171 -3.25 -7.31 16.85
C ILE A 171 -3.72 -6.65 18.16
N THR A 172 -2.89 -6.77 19.19
CA THR A 172 -3.13 -6.15 20.51
C THR A 172 -2.17 -5.00 20.80
N LYS A 173 -1.00 -5.02 20.14
CA LYS A 173 0.01 -3.96 20.31
C LYS A 173 0.89 -3.87 19.08
N VAL A 174 1.25 -2.64 18.71
CA VAL A 174 2.28 -2.34 17.72
C VAL A 174 3.43 -1.63 18.39
N ASN A 175 4.67 -2.08 18.13
CA ASN A 175 5.89 -1.40 18.53
C ASN A 175 6.56 -0.79 17.27
N PRO A 176 6.30 0.48 16.93
CA PRO A 176 6.75 1.06 15.68
C PRO A 176 8.25 1.42 15.68
N LYS A 177 8.99 1.17 16.76
CA LYS A 177 10.39 1.59 16.88
C LYS A 177 11.26 1.14 15.71
N ILE A 178 11.16 -0.13 15.32
CA ILE A 178 11.96 -0.67 14.20
C ILE A 178 11.62 0.02 12.87
N ILE A 179 10.36 0.40 12.66
CA ILE A 179 9.94 1.14 11.45
C ILE A 179 10.57 2.54 11.45
N PHE A 180 10.50 3.27 12.57
CA PHE A 180 11.13 4.58 12.67
C PHE A 180 12.65 4.50 12.48
N ASP A 181 13.31 3.52 13.12
CA ASP A 181 14.76 3.31 12.96
C ASP A 181 15.13 3.08 11.49
N MET A 182 14.31 2.33 10.72
CA MET A 182 14.53 2.13 9.29
C MET A 182 14.28 3.41 8.47
N LEU A 183 13.18 4.12 8.73
CA LEU A 183 12.84 5.37 8.02
C LEU A 183 13.89 6.46 8.25
N ASP A 184 14.43 6.55 9.47
CA ASP A 184 15.45 7.54 9.82
C ASP A 184 16.83 7.22 9.23
N ASN A 185 17.10 5.95 8.93
CA ASN A 185 18.28 5.49 8.20
C ASN A 185 18.03 5.36 6.68
N ASP A 186 17.00 6.02 6.18
CA ASP A 186 16.65 6.12 4.76
C ASP A 186 16.29 4.80 4.06
N PHE A 187 15.88 3.77 4.80
CA PHE A 187 15.33 2.55 4.23
C PHE A 187 13.84 2.69 3.91
N LEU A 188 13.36 1.89 2.97
CA LEU A 188 11.95 1.65 2.70
C LEU A 188 11.52 0.36 3.43
N PRO A 189 10.69 0.43 4.49
CA PRO A 189 10.20 -0.75 5.18
C PRO A 189 9.17 -1.51 4.34
N ILE A 190 9.32 -2.84 4.25
CA ILE A 190 8.34 -3.74 3.63
C ILE A 190 7.96 -4.78 4.67
N VAL A 191 6.70 -4.77 5.11
CA VAL A 191 6.22 -5.56 6.25
C VAL A 191 5.32 -6.69 5.77
N CYS A 192 5.61 -7.94 6.19
CA CYS A 192 4.67 -9.04 6.03
C CYS A 192 3.85 -9.25 7.31
N PRO A 193 2.54 -9.58 7.17
CA PRO A 193 1.58 -9.58 8.27
C PRO A 193 1.62 -10.89 9.07
N ILE A 194 2.71 -11.09 9.80
CA ILE A 194 2.93 -12.18 10.74
C ILE A 194 3.27 -11.58 12.10
N GLY A 195 2.69 -12.07 13.18
CA GLY A 195 2.96 -11.57 14.53
C GLY A 195 3.23 -12.69 15.52
N LEU A 196 3.58 -12.30 16.74
CA LEU A 196 3.80 -13.19 17.87
C LEU A 196 2.78 -12.92 18.97
N ASP A 197 2.31 -13.98 19.64
CA ASP A 197 1.59 -13.82 20.89
C ASP A 197 2.56 -13.71 22.10
N GLU A 198 2.02 -13.69 23.31
CA GLU A 198 2.79 -13.60 24.56
C GLU A 198 3.68 -14.82 24.83
N ASN A 199 3.40 -15.95 24.18
CA ASN A 199 4.18 -17.19 24.27
C ASN A 199 5.21 -17.30 23.14
N PHE A 200 5.30 -16.28 22.27
CA PHE A 200 6.10 -16.28 21.05
C PHE A 200 5.64 -17.27 19.98
N ASP A 201 4.38 -17.73 20.05
CA ASP A 201 3.78 -18.49 18.98
C ASP A 201 3.47 -17.58 17.78
N THR A 202 3.66 -18.12 16.58
CA THR A 202 3.51 -17.36 15.33
C THR A 202 2.07 -17.38 14.84
N TYR A 203 1.56 -16.23 14.41
CA TYR A 203 0.20 -16.06 13.89
C TYR A 203 0.19 -15.35 12.54
N ASN A 204 -0.67 -15.82 11.64
CA ASN A 204 -1.03 -15.15 10.40
C ASN A 204 -2.01 -14.01 10.70
N ILE A 205 -1.75 -12.83 10.18
CA ILE A 205 -2.57 -11.64 10.41
C ILE A 205 -3.21 -11.22 9.08
N ASN A 206 -4.44 -10.71 9.13
CA ASN A 206 -5.03 -10.07 7.96
C ASN A 206 -4.21 -8.83 7.57
N ALA A 207 -3.83 -8.72 6.28
CA ALA A 207 -2.96 -7.65 5.83
C ALA A 207 -3.61 -6.25 5.92
N ASP A 208 -4.94 -6.15 5.80
CA ASP A 208 -5.66 -4.89 5.99
C ASP A 208 -5.61 -4.48 7.47
N ASP A 209 -5.84 -5.43 8.40
CA ASP A 209 -5.73 -5.20 9.85
C ASP A 209 -4.30 -4.76 10.22
N ALA A 210 -3.27 -5.41 9.65
CA ALA A 210 -1.88 -5.05 9.89
C ALA A 210 -1.54 -3.65 9.37
N ALA A 211 -2.00 -3.30 8.18
CA ALA A 211 -1.78 -1.98 7.59
C ALA A 211 -2.44 -0.87 8.40
N CYS A 212 -3.70 -1.07 8.86
CA CYS A 212 -4.38 -0.15 9.76
C CYS A 212 -3.62 0.04 11.07
N ALA A 213 -3.23 -1.06 11.72
CA ALA A 213 -2.54 -1.01 13.01
C ALA A 213 -1.17 -0.31 12.91
N ILE A 214 -0.41 -0.61 11.85
CA ILE A 214 0.86 0.07 11.59
C ILE A 214 0.64 1.55 11.28
N ALA A 215 -0.32 1.89 10.40
CA ALA A 215 -0.60 3.28 10.03
C ALA A 215 -0.97 4.14 11.25
N LYS A 216 -1.77 3.60 12.17
CA LYS A 216 -2.12 4.25 13.44
C LYS A 216 -0.87 4.44 14.31
N ALA A 217 -0.07 3.39 14.49
CA ALA A 217 1.10 3.43 15.38
C ALA A 217 2.23 4.37 14.89
N VAL A 218 2.31 4.63 13.58
CA VAL A 218 3.29 5.57 13.00
C VAL A 218 2.69 6.93 12.69
N GLU A 219 1.43 7.19 13.06
CA GLU A 219 0.70 8.43 12.79
C GLU A 219 0.78 8.82 11.30
N ALA A 220 0.43 7.87 10.44
CA ALA A 220 0.56 8.03 9.00
C ALA A 220 -0.31 9.19 8.49
N GLU A 221 0.25 10.05 7.63
CA GLU A 221 -0.51 11.07 6.92
C GLU A 221 -1.54 10.46 5.98
N LYS A 222 -1.17 9.32 5.35
CA LYS A 222 -2.05 8.58 4.43
C LYS A 222 -1.90 7.07 4.64
N LEU A 223 -3.03 6.36 4.55
CA LEU A 223 -3.08 4.92 4.37
C LEU A 223 -3.77 4.63 3.04
N ALA A 224 -3.10 3.97 2.12
CA ALA A 224 -3.66 3.59 0.82
C ALA A 224 -3.88 2.07 0.75
N PHE A 225 -5.12 1.65 0.52
CA PHE A 225 -5.47 0.27 0.21
C PHE A 225 -5.51 0.07 -1.30
N LEU A 226 -4.61 -0.73 -1.84
CA LEU A 226 -4.69 -1.19 -3.23
C LEU A 226 -5.56 -2.45 -3.26
N THR A 227 -6.70 -2.35 -3.95
CA THR A 227 -7.76 -3.37 -3.97
C THR A 227 -8.14 -3.75 -5.40
N ASP A 228 -9.09 -4.66 -5.53
CA ASP A 228 -9.66 -5.07 -6.83
C ASP A 228 -10.98 -4.30 -7.14
N THR A 229 -11.20 -3.15 -6.48
CA THR A 229 -12.38 -2.28 -6.69
C THR A 229 -11.95 -0.84 -6.87
N SER A 230 -12.67 -0.07 -7.69
CA SER A 230 -12.39 1.34 -7.98
C SER A 230 -12.51 2.26 -6.76
N GLY A 231 -13.22 1.83 -5.73
CA GLY A 231 -13.49 2.60 -4.52
C GLY A 231 -14.92 2.34 -4.01
N VAL A 232 -15.54 3.35 -3.43
CA VAL A 232 -16.94 3.32 -3.00
C VAL A 232 -17.80 3.97 -4.06
N CYS A 233 -18.69 3.18 -4.70
CA CYS A 233 -19.67 3.66 -5.66
C CYS A 233 -21.04 3.76 -4.99
N ARG A 234 -21.87 4.74 -5.41
CA ARG A 234 -23.29 4.80 -4.98
C ARG A 234 -24.06 3.59 -5.50
N ASP A 235 -23.79 3.19 -6.74
CA ASP A 235 -24.24 1.94 -7.33
C ASP A 235 -23.00 1.07 -7.60
N PRO A 236 -22.85 -0.09 -6.91
CA PRO A 236 -21.70 -0.98 -7.09
C PRO A 236 -21.53 -1.52 -8.52
N GLU A 237 -22.58 -1.51 -9.33
CA GLU A 237 -22.56 -1.98 -10.73
C GLU A 237 -22.23 -0.85 -11.72
N ASP A 238 -22.14 0.41 -11.25
CA ASP A 238 -21.84 1.59 -12.07
C ASP A 238 -20.66 2.38 -11.51
N GLU A 239 -19.48 2.20 -12.10
CA GLU A 239 -18.25 2.89 -11.71
C GLU A 239 -18.33 4.42 -11.92
N SER A 240 -19.24 4.92 -12.76
CA SER A 240 -19.44 6.36 -12.95
C SER A 240 -20.03 7.04 -11.70
N THR A 241 -20.53 6.24 -10.75
CA THR A 241 -21.08 6.69 -9.46
C THR A 241 -20.04 6.70 -8.33
N LEU A 242 -18.75 6.57 -8.67
CA LEU A 242 -17.63 6.61 -7.70
C LEU A 242 -17.69 7.88 -6.85
N ILE A 243 -17.56 7.72 -5.55
CA ILE A 243 -17.50 8.81 -4.57
C ILE A 243 -16.03 9.10 -4.27
N SER A 244 -15.55 10.26 -4.70
CA SER A 244 -14.12 10.61 -4.55
C SER A 244 -13.72 10.88 -3.10
N GLU A 245 -14.62 11.47 -2.28
CA GLU A 245 -14.35 11.76 -0.87
C GLU A 245 -15.58 11.48 0.00
N LEU A 246 -15.35 10.86 1.14
CA LEU A 246 -16.33 10.59 2.19
C LEU A 246 -15.77 10.99 3.54
N THR A 247 -16.56 11.71 4.33
CA THR A 247 -16.28 11.84 5.75
C THR A 247 -16.71 10.59 6.51
N ILE A 248 -16.25 10.45 7.77
CA ILE A 248 -16.68 9.35 8.65
C ILE A 248 -18.21 9.33 8.79
N SER A 249 -18.84 10.50 9.02
CA SER A 249 -20.27 10.59 9.17
C SER A 249 -21.03 10.21 7.89
N GLU A 250 -20.56 10.63 6.73
CA GLU A 250 -21.12 10.24 5.43
C GLU A 250 -20.98 8.73 5.18
N ALA A 251 -19.81 8.17 5.50
CA ALA A 251 -19.58 6.72 5.36
C ALA A 251 -20.52 5.90 6.25
N ARG A 252 -20.77 6.34 7.49
CA ARG A 252 -21.75 5.71 8.38
C ARG A 252 -23.16 5.74 7.80
N LEU A 253 -23.61 6.88 7.28
CA LEU A 253 -24.91 7.00 6.64
C LEU A 253 -25.06 6.06 5.43
N LEU A 254 -24.02 5.92 4.60
CA LEU A 254 -24.02 5.01 3.44
C LEU A 254 -23.99 3.51 3.85
N ILE A 255 -23.52 3.19 5.05
CA ILE A 255 -23.65 1.84 5.62
C ILE A 255 -25.08 1.62 6.12
N GLU A 256 -25.67 2.61 6.81
CA GLU A 256 -27.02 2.52 7.40
C GLU A 256 -28.11 2.44 6.33
N ASP A 257 -27.98 3.19 5.24
CA ASP A 257 -28.96 3.16 4.13
C ASP A 257 -28.76 1.99 3.15
N GLY A 258 -27.70 1.16 3.36
CA GLY A 258 -27.41 -0.03 2.58
C GLY A 258 -26.74 0.23 1.22
N THR A 259 -26.26 1.44 0.96
CA THR A 259 -25.40 1.74 -0.20
C THR A 259 -24.08 1.00 -0.09
N ILE A 260 -23.41 1.10 1.07
CA ILE A 260 -22.24 0.28 1.39
C ILE A 260 -22.72 -1.04 2.00
N LYS A 261 -22.42 -2.15 1.34
CA LYS A 261 -22.87 -3.50 1.72
C LYS A 261 -21.80 -4.57 1.55
N GLY A 262 -22.09 -5.76 2.09
CA GLY A 262 -21.26 -6.95 1.93
C GLY A 262 -19.83 -6.77 2.44
N GLY A 263 -18.84 -7.19 1.66
CA GLY A 263 -17.42 -7.16 2.02
C GLY A 263 -16.81 -5.75 2.15
N MET A 264 -17.49 -4.70 1.66
CA MET A 264 -17.03 -3.31 1.80
C MET A 264 -17.28 -2.79 3.24
N ILE A 265 -18.31 -3.29 3.95
CA ILE A 265 -18.62 -2.82 5.34
C ILE A 265 -17.42 -3.01 6.29
N PRO A 266 -16.83 -4.22 6.44
CA PRO A 266 -15.67 -4.38 7.34
C PRO A 266 -14.49 -3.52 6.92
N LYS A 267 -14.22 -3.38 5.62
CA LYS A 267 -13.15 -2.50 5.12
C LYS A 267 -13.43 -1.03 5.49
N MET A 268 -14.64 -0.54 5.27
CA MET A 268 -15.01 0.83 5.62
C MET A 268 -14.90 1.08 7.11
N ARG A 269 -15.31 0.14 7.96
CA ARG A 269 -15.15 0.25 9.42
C ARG A 269 -13.67 0.38 9.80
N SER A 270 -12.79 -0.48 9.25
CA SER A 270 -11.35 -0.39 9.50
C SER A 270 -10.76 0.95 9.03
N CYS A 271 -11.26 1.52 7.92
CA CYS A 271 -10.85 2.84 7.45
C CYS A 271 -11.28 3.96 8.43
N MET A 272 -12.52 3.93 8.89
CA MET A 272 -13.03 4.92 9.85
C MET A 272 -12.28 4.83 11.18
N ASP A 273 -12.09 3.63 11.72
CA ASP A 273 -11.32 3.40 12.96
C ASP A 273 -9.88 3.92 12.83
N ALA A 274 -9.24 3.72 11.67
CA ALA A 274 -7.90 4.22 11.44
C ALA A 274 -7.83 5.75 11.50
N ILE A 275 -8.83 6.46 10.95
CA ILE A 275 -8.90 7.92 10.96
C ILE A 275 -9.21 8.43 12.38
N GLU A 276 -10.16 7.81 13.08
CA GLU A 276 -10.50 8.17 14.47
C GLU A 276 -9.31 8.01 15.42
N GLU A 277 -8.39 7.09 15.10
CA GLU A 277 -7.15 6.85 15.85
C GLU A 277 -5.92 7.60 15.30
N GLY A 278 -6.11 8.62 14.44
CA GLY A 278 -5.08 9.59 14.08
C GLY A 278 -4.43 9.45 12.70
N VAL A 279 -4.85 8.52 11.86
CA VAL A 279 -4.44 8.49 10.45
C VAL A 279 -5.07 9.68 9.73
N GLY A 280 -4.29 10.47 9.00
CA GLY A 280 -4.76 11.69 8.38
C GLY A 280 -5.84 11.46 7.32
N ARG A 281 -5.64 10.51 6.40
CA ARG A 281 -6.61 10.07 5.37
C ARG A 281 -6.41 8.61 5.02
N VAL A 282 -7.51 7.95 4.65
CA VAL A 282 -7.46 6.58 4.13
C VAL A 282 -7.99 6.58 2.71
N HIS A 283 -7.26 5.97 1.79
CA HIS A 283 -7.60 5.90 0.37
C HIS A 283 -7.90 4.44 -0.01
N ILE A 284 -8.98 4.21 -0.75
CA ILE A 284 -9.32 2.93 -1.37
C ILE A 284 -9.13 3.10 -2.88
N LEU A 285 -8.16 2.38 -3.46
CA LEU A 285 -7.72 2.53 -4.83
C LEU A 285 -7.80 1.21 -5.59
N ASP A 286 -8.13 1.28 -6.86
CA ASP A 286 -8.01 0.14 -7.76
C ASP A 286 -6.54 -0.12 -8.10
N GLY A 287 -5.97 -1.16 -7.52
CA GLY A 287 -4.60 -1.58 -7.80
C GLY A 287 -4.38 -2.15 -9.21
N ARG A 288 -5.44 -2.32 -10.01
CA ARG A 288 -5.36 -2.74 -11.42
C ARG A 288 -5.12 -1.55 -12.37
N VAL A 289 -5.28 -0.33 -11.89
CA VAL A 289 -4.96 0.88 -12.65
C VAL A 289 -3.46 1.14 -12.56
N ALA A 290 -2.79 1.26 -13.70
CA ALA A 290 -1.39 1.59 -13.77
C ALA A 290 -1.10 2.93 -13.06
N HIS A 291 -0.07 2.97 -12.21
CA HIS A 291 0.33 4.16 -11.47
C HIS A 291 -0.76 4.76 -10.57
N CYS A 292 -1.63 3.91 -10.02
CA CYS A 292 -2.78 4.34 -9.21
C CYS A 292 -2.38 5.22 -8.01
N LEU A 293 -1.25 4.97 -7.36
CA LEU A 293 -0.77 5.79 -6.25
C LEU A 293 -0.38 7.19 -6.69
N LEU A 294 0.29 7.34 -7.83
CA LEU A 294 0.69 8.65 -8.34
C LEU A 294 -0.52 9.45 -8.79
N LEU A 295 -1.47 8.81 -9.48
CA LEU A 295 -2.71 9.44 -9.90
C LEU A 295 -3.53 9.95 -8.71
N GLU A 296 -3.56 9.19 -7.61
CA GLU A 296 -4.28 9.62 -6.39
C GLU A 296 -3.56 10.73 -5.63
N ILE A 297 -2.22 10.69 -5.57
CA ILE A 297 -1.46 11.61 -4.72
C ILE A 297 -1.15 12.93 -5.42
N PHE A 298 -0.91 12.91 -6.74
CA PHE A 298 -0.42 14.05 -7.50
C PHE A 298 -1.46 14.68 -8.43
N THR A 299 -2.75 14.34 -8.29
CA THR A 299 -3.82 14.97 -9.08
C THR A 299 -4.91 15.55 -8.20
N ASN A 300 -5.61 16.56 -8.74
CA ASN A 300 -6.70 17.26 -8.05
C ASN A 300 -7.99 16.45 -7.90
N LYS A 301 -8.16 15.38 -8.69
CA LYS A 301 -9.41 14.60 -8.71
C LYS A 301 -9.29 13.25 -8.02
N GLY A 302 -8.04 12.74 -7.87
CA GLY A 302 -7.85 11.36 -7.46
C GLY A 302 -8.47 10.34 -8.42
N ILE A 303 -8.36 9.09 -8.12
CA ILE A 303 -8.96 7.99 -8.93
C ILE A 303 -9.76 7.00 -8.09
N GLY A 304 -9.75 7.14 -6.76
CA GLY A 304 -10.41 6.26 -5.83
C GLY A 304 -11.35 6.99 -4.87
N THR A 305 -11.53 6.42 -3.69
CA THR A 305 -12.28 7.05 -2.60
C THR A 305 -11.35 7.39 -1.46
N ALA A 306 -11.30 8.66 -1.07
CA ALA A 306 -10.63 9.12 0.14
C ALA A 306 -11.63 9.21 1.29
N ILE A 307 -11.31 8.58 2.42
CA ILE A 307 -12.06 8.72 3.67
C ILE A 307 -11.29 9.68 4.58
N LEU A 308 -12.01 10.61 5.20
CA LEU A 308 -11.42 11.68 6.00
C LEU A 308 -12.26 11.99 7.24
N HIS A 309 -11.64 12.64 8.22
CA HIS A 309 -12.33 13.13 9.40
C HIS A 309 -13.38 14.18 9.03
N ASP A 310 -14.49 14.29 9.78
CA ASP A 310 -15.59 15.21 9.47
C ASP A 310 -15.17 16.69 9.40
N ASN A 311 -14.13 17.07 10.13
CA ASN A 311 -13.57 18.43 10.15
C ASN A 311 -12.36 18.62 9.21
N ALA A 312 -12.01 17.64 8.38
CA ALA A 312 -10.88 17.76 7.48
C ALA A 312 -11.24 18.56 6.23
N ASP A 313 -10.25 19.30 5.70
CA ASP A 313 -10.41 19.99 4.42
C ASP A 313 -10.57 18.98 3.29
N ARG A 314 -11.56 19.18 2.43
CA ARG A 314 -11.74 18.40 1.20
C ARG A 314 -10.76 18.87 0.13
N TYR A 315 -10.12 17.90 -0.55
CA TYR A 315 -9.19 18.23 -1.64
C TYR A 315 -9.89 18.30 -3.00
N TYR A 316 -11.02 17.59 -3.12
CA TYR A 316 -11.72 17.39 -4.38
C TYR A 316 -13.05 18.17 -4.45
N SER A 317 -13.22 19.19 -3.64
CA SER A 317 -14.35 20.13 -3.75
C SER A 317 -14.18 20.95 -5.04
N GLY A 318 -14.80 20.44 -6.10
CA GLY A 318 -14.94 21.10 -7.38
C GLY A 318 -16.00 22.17 -7.38
#